data_cf0402a5678adb6ef3a8178d9abf42ac
#
_entry.id   cf0402a5678adb6ef3a8178d9abf42ac
#
_cell.length_a   1.000
_cell.length_b   1.000
_cell.length_c   1.000
_cell.angle_alpha   90.00
_cell.angle_beta   90.00
_cell.angle_gamma   90.00
#
_symmetry.space_group_name_H-M   'P 1'
#
loop_
_entity.id
_entity.type
_entity.pdbx_description
1 polymer ?
#
loop_
_entity_poly.entity_id
_entity_poly.type
_entity_poly.pdbx_seq_one_letter_code
_entity_poly.pdbx_strand_id
1 'polypeptide(L)'
;MSAGFYDYVRGRSDAVPPGYAEAGLKVYRYLVYLGASQMIESHFPALREALDDAQWRFLIEDFVRKSAWTSNYYADLVEEFRAYLARESA
;
A
#
# COMPACT_ATOMS: atom_id res chain seq x y z
N MET A 1 -5.12 17.25 -4.84
CA MET A 1 -4.06 16.58 -5.59
C MET A 1 -4.66 15.82 -6.76
N SER A 2 -3.88 15.60 -7.80
CA SER A 2 -4.37 14.93 -9.00
C SER A 2 -4.47 13.41 -8.83
N ALA A 3 -5.30 12.77 -9.67
CA ALA A 3 -5.37 11.32 -9.72
C ALA A 3 -4.01 10.70 -10.06
N GLY A 4 -3.21 11.38 -10.89
CA GLY A 4 -1.86 10.91 -11.23
C GLY A 4 -0.92 10.83 -10.04
N PHE A 5 -1.03 11.78 -9.10
CA PHE A 5 -0.25 11.73 -7.87
C PHE A 5 -0.60 10.48 -7.05
N TYR A 6 -1.89 10.23 -6.83
CA TYR A 6 -2.34 9.08 -6.06
C TYR A 6 -1.97 7.76 -6.74
N ASP A 7 -2.13 7.68 -8.05
CA ASP A 7 -1.76 6.49 -8.79
C ASP A 7 -0.27 6.18 -8.66
N TYR A 8 0.57 7.22 -8.73
CA TYR A 8 2.02 7.03 -8.57
C TYR A 8 2.38 6.54 -7.16
N VAL A 9 1.89 7.23 -6.12
CA VAL A 9 2.29 6.89 -4.73
C VAL A 9 1.73 5.53 -4.28
N ARG A 10 0.68 5.05 -4.92
CA ARG A 10 0.11 3.72 -4.66
C ARG A 10 0.69 2.62 -5.56
N GLY A 11 1.63 2.96 -6.42
CA GLY A 11 2.27 2.00 -7.31
C GLY A 11 1.42 1.55 -8.49
N ARG A 12 0.33 2.25 -8.79
CA ARG A 12 -0.54 1.94 -9.93
C ARG A 12 0.01 2.41 -11.26
N SER A 13 0.86 3.44 -11.23
CA SER A 13 1.46 4.02 -12.42
C SER A 13 2.87 4.50 -12.10
N ASP A 14 3.76 4.40 -13.07
CA ASP A 14 5.11 4.95 -12.97
C ASP A 14 5.24 6.29 -13.70
N ALA A 15 4.13 6.80 -14.26
CA ALA A 15 4.11 8.10 -14.92
C ALA A 15 4.15 9.22 -13.89
N VAL A 16 5.18 10.06 -13.96
CA VAL A 16 5.32 11.20 -13.05
C VAL A 16 4.35 12.29 -13.50
N PRO A 17 3.39 12.69 -12.65
CA PRO A 17 2.44 13.73 -13.02
C PRO A 17 3.14 15.09 -13.15
N PRO A 18 2.62 15.99 -14.02
CA PRO A 18 3.20 17.32 -14.19
C PRO A 18 3.30 18.09 -12.88
N GLY A 19 4.40 18.79 -12.68
CA GLY A 19 4.61 19.61 -11.50
C GLY A 19 5.21 18.91 -10.31
N TYR A 20 5.54 17.60 -10.44
CA TYR A 20 6.15 16.83 -9.36
C TYR A 20 7.54 16.34 -9.74
N ALA A 21 8.45 16.29 -8.76
CA ALA A 21 9.77 15.69 -8.93
C ALA A 21 9.66 14.19 -8.66
N GLU A 22 10.24 13.37 -9.55
CA GLU A 22 10.20 11.92 -9.39
C GLU A 22 10.81 11.45 -8.07
N ALA A 23 11.95 12.02 -7.69
CA ALA A 23 12.61 11.65 -6.43
C ALA A 23 11.71 11.86 -5.21
N GLY A 24 10.99 12.99 -5.18
CA GLY A 24 10.04 13.28 -4.10
C GLY A 24 8.87 12.31 -4.09
N LEU A 25 8.34 11.95 -5.26
CA LEU A 25 7.25 10.99 -5.37
C LEU A 25 7.66 9.59 -4.94
N LYS A 26 8.91 9.19 -5.20
CA LYS A 26 9.41 7.90 -4.72
C LYS A 26 9.47 7.84 -3.20
N VAL A 27 9.82 8.96 -2.55
CA VAL A 27 9.78 9.06 -1.10
C VAL A 27 8.34 8.90 -0.59
N TYR A 28 7.38 9.59 -1.20
CA TYR A 28 5.97 9.45 -0.82
C TYR A 28 5.46 8.03 -1.03
N ARG A 29 5.82 7.39 -2.13
CA ARG A 29 5.46 5.99 -2.39
C ARG A 29 5.98 5.08 -1.27
N TYR A 30 7.23 5.30 -0.87
CA TYR A 30 7.82 4.52 0.22
C TYR A 30 7.09 4.76 1.54
N LEU A 31 6.72 6.00 1.84
CA LEU A 31 6.01 6.32 3.08
C LEU A 31 4.60 5.70 3.11
N VAL A 32 3.92 5.66 1.98
CA VAL A 32 2.61 4.98 1.87
C VAL A 32 2.78 3.49 2.16
N TYR A 33 3.77 2.84 1.54
CA TYR A 33 4.09 1.44 1.82
C TYR A 33 4.42 1.24 3.30
N LEU A 34 5.29 2.06 3.86
CA LEU A 34 5.75 1.90 5.24
C LEU A 34 4.59 2.05 6.24
N GLY A 35 3.73 3.04 6.05
CA GLY A 35 2.56 3.25 6.88
C GLY A 35 1.60 2.05 6.84
N ALA A 36 1.30 1.54 5.66
CA ALA A 36 0.47 0.36 5.49
C ALA A 36 1.12 -0.87 6.13
N SER A 37 2.42 -1.06 5.90
CA SER A 37 3.17 -2.18 6.46
C SER A 37 3.13 -2.20 7.98
N GLN A 38 3.38 -1.06 8.61
CA GLN A 38 3.39 -0.96 10.07
C GLN A 38 2.00 -1.23 10.66
N MET A 39 0.96 -0.67 10.04
CA MET A 39 -0.41 -0.86 10.51
C MET A 39 -0.81 -2.34 10.42
N ILE A 40 -0.56 -2.96 9.28
CA ILE A 40 -0.94 -4.36 9.06
C ILE A 40 -0.11 -5.29 9.94
N GLU A 41 1.19 -5.03 10.11
CA GLU A 41 2.03 -5.83 10.99
C GLU A 41 1.51 -5.82 12.42
N SER A 42 1.05 -4.67 12.92
CA SER A 42 0.55 -4.58 14.29
C SER A 42 -0.73 -5.37 14.51
N HIS A 43 -1.54 -5.57 13.45
CA HIS A 43 -2.79 -6.33 13.53
C HIS A 43 -2.66 -7.79 13.08
N PHE A 44 -1.63 -8.11 12.33
CA PHE A 44 -1.40 -9.45 11.78
C PHE A 44 0.04 -9.92 12.01
N PRO A 45 0.51 -9.96 13.28
CA PRO A 45 1.92 -10.31 13.55
C PRO A 45 2.29 -11.72 13.10
N ALA A 46 1.34 -12.67 13.19
CA ALA A 46 1.60 -14.05 12.76
C ALA A 46 1.82 -14.13 11.25
N LEU A 47 1.08 -13.35 10.48
CA LEU A 47 1.27 -13.26 9.03
C LEU A 47 2.65 -12.68 8.70
N ARG A 48 3.08 -11.65 9.43
CA ARG A 48 4.40 -11.05 9.24
C ARG A 48 5.51 -12.07 9.51
N GLU A 49 5.37 -12.86 10.57
CA GLU A 49 6.36 -13.89 10.92
C GLU A 49 6.42 -15.02 9.90
N ALA A 50 5.28 -15.35 9.28
CA ALA A 50 5.20 -16.43 8.30
C ALA A 50 5.87 -16.10 6.97
N LEU A 51 6.14 -14.82 6.69
CA LEU A 51 6.69 -14.35 5.43
C LEU A 51 8.09 -13.77 5.63
N ASP A 52 8.98 -14.00 4.66
CA ASP A 52 10.26 -13.29 4.66
C ASP A 52 10.06 -11.82 4.24
N ASP A 53 11.12 -11.02 4.32
CA ASP A 53 11.04 -9.59 4.04
C ASP A 53 10.59 -9.30 2.60
N ALA A 54 11.05 -10.07 1.64
CA ALA A 54 10.68 -9.87 0.24
C ALA A 54 9.22 -10.24 0.00
N GLN A 55 8.75 -11.34 0.59
CA GLN A 55 7.35 -11.77 0.49
C GLN A 55 6.42 -10.77 1.16
N TRP A 56 6.79 -10.27 2.34
CA TRP A 56 6.02 -9.27 3.05
C TRP A 56 5.91 -7.99 2.24
N ARG A 57 7.03 -7.51 1.69
CA ARG A 57 7.05 -6.29 0.88
C ARG A 57 6.17 -6.44 -0.35
N PHE A 58 6.26 -7.57 -1.03
CA PHE A 58 5.42 -7.84 -2.21
C PHE A 58 3.94 -7.81 -1.85
N LEU A 59 3.56 -8.47 -0.74
CA LEU A 59 2.18 -8.52 -0.28
C LEU A 59 1.63 -7.13 0.00
N ILE A 60 2.37 -6.32 0.76
CA ILE A 60 1.91 -4.98 1.14
C ILE A 60 1.86 -4.05 -0.07
N GLU A 61 2.86 -4.10 -0.95
CA GLU A 61 2.85 -3.28 -2.17
C GLU A 61 1.69 -3.67 -3.08
N ASP A 62 1.39 -4.95 -3.22
CA ASP A 62 0.26 -5.43 -4.02
C ASP A 62 -1.06 -4.98 -3.42
N PHE A 63 -1.20 -5.07 -2.10
CA PHE A 63 -2.39 -4.58 -1.41
C PHE A 63 -2.59 -3.08 -1.62
N VAL A 64 -1.55 -2.27 -1.44
CA VAL A 64 -1.63 -0.82 -1.62
C VAL A 64 -2.05 -0.48 -3.05
N ARG A 65 -1.52 -1.20 -4.03
CA ARG A 65 -1.84 -0.99 -5.44
C ARG A 65 -3.29 -1.34 -5.75
N LYS A 66 -3.80 -2.45 -5.22
CA LYS A 66 -5.12 -3.00 -5.56
C LYS A 66 -6.26 -2.47 -4.69
N SER A 67 -5.94 -1.92 -3.51
CA SER A 67 -6.96 -1.44 -2.58
C SER A 67 -7.74 -0.27 -3.18
N ALA A 68 -9.04 -0.25 -2.92
CA ALA A 68 -9.87 0.89 -3.29
C ALA A 68 -9.51 2.16 -2.52
N TRP A 69 -9.06 1.99 -1.28
CA TRP A 69 -8.59 3.05 -0.38
C TRP A 69 -9.48 4.29 -0.40
N THR A 70 -10.75 4.08 -0.11
CA THR A 70 -11.75 5.13 -0.15
C THR A 70 -11.81 5.96 1.14
N SER A 71 -11.12 5.51 2.20
CA SER A 71 -11.13 6.16 3.50
C SER A 71 -9.75 6.71 3.85
N ASN A 72 -9.76 7.82 4.62
CA ASN A 72 -8.55 8.41 5.18
C ASN A 72 -8.21 7.85 6.56
N TYR A 73 -8.99 6.89 7.07
CA TYR A 73 -8.80 6.34 8.41
C TYR A 73 -8.05 5.02 8.35
N TYR A 74 -7.01 4.90 9.16
CA TYR A 74 -6.21 3.66 9.25
C TYR A 74 -7.01 2.46 9.77
N ALA A 75 -8.05 2.69 10.56
CA ALA A 75 -8.90 1.62 11.04
C ALA A 75 -9.57 0.87 9.88
N ASP A 76 -9.96 1.60 8.83
CA ASP A 76 -10.57 1.01 7.65
C ASP A 76 -9.56 0.25 6.78
N LEU A 77 -8.28 0.58 6.90
CA LEU A 77 -7.21 -0.11 6.18
C LEU A 77 -7.13 -1.59 6.58
N VAL A 78 -7.34 -1.90 7.86
CA VAL A 78 -7.33 -3.28 8.35
C VAL A 78 -8.47 -4.09 7.73
N GLU A 79 -9.67 -3.51 7.66
CA GLU A 79 -10.82 -4.17 7.03
C GLU A 79 -10.61 -4.33 5.52
N GLU A 80 -10.05 -3.34 4.87
CA GLU A 80 -9.71 -3.44 3.44
C GLU A 80 -8.68 -4.52 3.19
N PHE A 81 -7.71 -4.68 4.09
CA PHE A 81 -6.70 -5.73 3.97
C PHE A 81 -7.34 -7.11 4.13
N ARG A 82 -8.26 -7.28 5.05
CA ARG A 82 -9.01 -8.54 5.19
C ARG A 82 -9.79 -8.87 3.93
N ALA A 83 -10.46 -7.88 3.36
CA ALA A 83 -11.19 -8.05 2.10
C ALA A 83 -10.25 -8.40 0.95
N TYR A 84 -9.08 -7.78 0.90
CA TYR A 84 -8.04 -8.09 -0.09
C TYR A 84 -7.58 -9.55 0.04
N LEU A 85 -7.26 -9.99 1.25
CA LEU A 85 -6.84 -11.38 1.48
C LEU A 85 -7.92 -12.38 1.04
N ALA A 86 -9.18 -12.08 1.34
CA ALA A 86 -10.29 -12.93 0.93
C ALA A 86 -10.41 -13.03 -0.59
N ARG A 87 -10.24 -11.91 -1.30
CA ARG A 87 -10.27 -11.90 -2.78
C ARG A 87 -9.12 -12.70 -3.38
N GLU A 88 -7.91 -12.52 -2.84
CA GLU A 88 -6.71 -13.16 -3.38
C GLU A 88 -6.64 -14.65 -3.01
N SER A 89 -7.37 -15.09 -2.00
CA SER A 89 -7.43 -16.49 -1.57
C SER A 89 -8.54 -17.28 -2.25
N ALA A 90 -9.40 -16.60 -2.97
CA ALA A 90 -10.55 -17.23 -3.64
C ALA A 90 -10.15 -17.95 -4.93
#